data_73f7e1af2a424aa0f92084f042546cbb
#
_entry.id   73f7e1af2a424aa0f92084f042546cbb
#
_cell.length_a   1.000
_cell.length_b   1.000
_cell.length_c   1.000
_cell.angle_alpha   90.00
_cell.angle_beta   90.00
_cell.angle_gamma   90.00
#
_symmetry.space_group_name_H-M   'P 1'
#
loop_
_entity.id
_entity.type
_entity.pdbx_description
1 polymer ?
#
loop_
_entity_poly.entity_id
_entity_poly.type
_entity_poly.pdbx_seq_one_letter_code
_entity_poly.pdbx_strand_id
1 'polypeptide(L)'
;MREIVHIQLGQCGNQVSSNFWEVIAQEHGIEPNGEYEGDSDLQLERINVYFNEGQEGKFVPRAILVDLEPGTMDTVKSSKYGKLFKPDNYTFGQSGTGNVFAKGYYTEGAELVDESLEVIRKEAEGCDCLQGFQVVHSLGGGTGSGMGTLLITRVKEEYPDRMMSSFSIVPSPKVSDTVIEPYNATLSFHHLIENCDEVMCIDNEALMNICHNTLKLKNPNYPDLNHLISLVMSGITCSLRFPGQLNSDLRKLAVNLIPFTRLHFFLIGYAPLTSRLSTGYNSLSVSEVTQQMFDPRNMMAACNPRQGKYLTASAIFRGRISTKEVDDEMVKIQTKNSDNFIEWIPNNIKNSICDVPPIDHKIAGTFLGNNTCIQELFKRIGDQFSVMFKRRAFLHWYINEGMDESEFTEAESNMTDLVNEYQQYQEASIEDVFGEEEEEEEEGEEYEEEESGEEGEYDEEEGEEGEYDEEEEGEEGEYDDEEEEEEGEEYEEQN
;
A
#
# COMPACT_ATOMS: atom_id res chain seq x y z
N MET A 1 12.29 -13.11 12.75
CA MET A 1 12.73 -12.35 11.56
C MET A 1 11.51 -11.74 10.91
N ARG A 2 11.65 -10.78 10.01
CA ARG A 2 10.50 -10.08 9.39
C ARG A 2 10.56 -10.34 7.90
N GLU A 3 9.93 -11.42 7.47
CA GLU A 3 10.03 -11.92 6.10
C GLU A 3 8.91 -11.34 5.23
N ILE A 4 9.24 -11.08 3.96
CA ILE A 4 8.31 -10.57 2.94
C ILE A 4 8.29 -11.57 1.79
N VAL A 5 7.10 -11.91 1.32
CA VAL A 5 6.89 -12.65 0.07
C VAL A 5 6.60 -11.65 -1.04
N HIS A 6 7.43 -11.68 -2.08
CA HIS A 6 7.33 -10.78 -3.22
C HIS A 6 6.61 -11.46 -4.38
N ILE A 7 5.53 -10.83 -4.87
CA ILE A 7 4.69 -11.34 -5.95
C ILE A 7 4.76 -10.35 -7.13
N GLN A 8 5.19 -10.81 -8.28
CA GLN A 8 5.30 -9.99 -9.47
C GLN A 8 4.36 -10.50 -10.56
N LEU A 9 3.50 -9.62 -11.05
CA LEU A 9 2.35 -9.98 -11.89
C LEU A 9 2.36 -9.27 -13.23
N GLY A 10 2.21 -10.05 -14.28
CA GLY A 10 2.14 -9.59 -15.66
C GLY A 10 3.49 -9.05 -16.18
N GLN A 11 3.51 -8.59 -17.43
CA GLN A 11 4.72 -8.10 -18.09
C GLN A 11 5.38 -6.95 -17.31
N CYS A 12 4.59 -5.94 -16.92
CA CYS A 12 5.11 -4.78 -16.22
C CYS A 12 5.68 -5.16 -14.84
N GLY A 13 4.92 -5.92 -14.03
CA GLY A 13 5.35 -6.36 -12.71
C GLY A 13 6.65 -7.17 -12.75
N ASN A 14 6.76 -8.09 -13.69
CA ASN A 14 7.97 -8.90 -13.87
C ASN A 14 9.18 -8.08 -14.34
N GLN A 15 8.99 -7.10 -15.22
CA GLN A 15 10.08 -6.23 -15.68
C GLN A 15 10.57 -5.27 -14.58
N VAL A 16 9.66 -4.63 -13.84
CA VAL A 16 10.01 -3.76 -12.71
C VAL A 16 10.74 -4.55 -11.63
N SER A 17 10.20 -5.72 -11.28
CA SER A 17 10.77 -6.55 -10.23
C SER A 17 12.11 -7.16 -10.61
N SER A 18 12.38 -7.41 -11.89
CA SER A 18 13.71 -7.84 -12.34
C SER A 18 14.78 -6.79 -12.00
N ASN A 19 14.49 -5.51 -12.21
CA ASN A 19 15.38 -4.42 -11.82
C ASN A 19 15.46 -4.26 -10.29
N PHE A 20 14.35 -4.44 -9.58
CA PHE A 20 14.30 -4.43 -8.12
C PHE A 20 15.23 -5.51 -7.54
N TRP A 21 15.16 -6.74 -8.02
CA TRP A 21 16.00 -7.84 -7.56
C TRP A 21 17.48 -7.62 -7.90
N GLU A 22 17.79 -6.94 -9.02
CA GLU A 22 19.14 -6.51 -9.32
C GLU A 22 19.68 -5.54 -8.26
N VAL A 23 18.90 -4.51 -7.89
CA VAL A 23 19.28 -3.53 -6.85
C VAL A 23 19.43 -4.21 -5.49
N ILE A 24 18.47 -5.04 -5.08
CA ILE A 24 18.49 -5.74 -3.80
C ILE A 24 19.67 -6.72 -3.71
N ALA A 25 19.93 -7.50 -4.76
CA ALA A 25 21.06 -8.42 -4.78
C ALA A 25 22.39 -7.67 -4.66
N GLN A 26 22.55 -6.56 -5.38
CA GLN A 26 23.76 -5.73 -5.28
C GLN A 26 23.91 -5.11 -3.89
N GLU A 27 22.85 -4.62 -3.26
CA GLU A 27 22.89 -4.05 -1.90
C GLU A 27 23.30 -5.08 -0.85
N HIS A 28 22.88 -6.33 -1.01
CA HIS A 28 23.21 -7.45 -0.13
C HIS A 28 24.50 -8.21 -0.54
N GLY A 29 25.18 -7.80 -1.60
CA GLY A 29 26.41 -8.45 -2.07
C GLY A 29 26.19 -9.86 -2.62
N ILE A 30 25.01 -10.11 -3.24
CA ILE A 30 24.69 -11.40 -3.83
C ILE A 30 24.95 -11.37 -5.33
N GLU A 31 25.78 -12.31 -5.79
CA GLU A 31 26.09 -12.49 -7.20
C GLU A 31 24.95 -13.23 -7.94
N PRO A 32 24.89 -13.18 -9.28
CA PRO A 32 23.86 -13.86 -10.08
C PRO A 32 23.81 -15.39 -9.90
N ASN A 33 24.82 -16.00 -9.33
CA ASN A 33 24.90 -17.42 -9.00
C ASN A 33 24.31 -17.76 -7.60
N GLY A 34 23.91 -16.73 -6.84
CA GLY A 34 23.38 -16.85 -5.49
C GLY A 34 24.42 -16.87 -4.38
N GLU A 35 25.72 -16.77 -4.71
CA GLU A 35 26.80 -16.74 -3.73
C GLU A 35 26.98 -15.33 -3.17
N TYR A 36 27.41 -15.26 -1.92
CA TYR A 36 27.69 -13.98 -1.27
C TYR A 36 29.15 -13.58 -1.52
N GLU A 37 29.36 -12.43 -2.11
CA GLU A 37 30.66 -11.80 -2.34
C GLU A 37 30.70 -10.36 -1.78
N GLY A 38 30.03 -10.12 -0.67
CA GLY A 38 29.96 -8.79 -0.06
C GLY A 38 31.12 -8.49 0.88
N ASP A 39 31.27 -7.20 1.23
CA ASP A 39 32.38 -6.68 2.03
C ASP A 39 32.01 -6.48 3.51
N SER A 40 30.75 -6.65 3.92
CA SER A 40 30.28 -6.29 5.25
C SER A 40 29.23 -7.26 5.79
N ASP A 41 29.43 -7.68 7.05
CA ASP A 41 28.45 -8.54 7.76
C ASP A 41 27.07 -7.90 7.90
N LEU A 42 26.95 -6.57 7.82
CA LEU A 42 25.68 -5.85 7.83
C LEU A 42 24.77 -6.20 6.66
N GLN A 43 25.34 -6.65 5.54
CA GLN A 43 24.61 -7.09 4.36
C GLN A 43 23.87 -8.43 4.60
N LEU A 44 24.41 -9.27 5.49
CA LEU A 44 23.88 -10.59 5.82
C LEU A 44 22.94 -10.58 7.03
N GLU A 45 23.06 -9.60 7.93
CA GLU A 45 22.36 -9.57 9.22
C GLU A 45 20.85 -9.81 9.09
N ARG A 46 20.22 -9.22 8.09
CA ARG A 46 18.77 -9.30 7.84
C ARG A 46 18.42 -9.73 6.42
N ILE A 47 19.28 -10.54 5.81
CA ILE A 47 19.08 -11.02 4.44
C ILE A 47 17.78 -11.82 4.28
N ASN A 48 17.34 -12.49 5.35
CA ASN A 48 16.13 -13.33 5.38
C ASN A 48 14.83 -12.56 5.11
N VAL A 49 14.86 -11.22 5.09
CA VAL A 49 13.68 -10.42 4.71
C VAL A 49 13.22 -10.77 3.29
N TYR A 50 14.17 -10.91 2.36
CA TYR A 50 13.88 -11.15 0.95
C TYR A 50 14.45 -12.45 0.38
N PHE A 51 15.44 -13.05 1.04
CA PHE A 51 16.11 -14.23 0.54
C PHE A 51 15.93 -15.41 1.49
N ASN A 52 15.80 -16.59 0.91
CA ASN A 52 15.90 -17.87 1.61
C ASN A 52 17.34 -18.37 1.48
N GLU A 53 17.87 -18.95 2.54
CA GLU A 53 19.16 -19.65 2.47
C GLU A 53 18.92 -21.05 1.92
N GLY A 54 19.52 -21.34 0.76
CA GLY A 54 19.44 -22.61 0.09
C GLY A 54 20.58 -23.57 0.50
N GLN A 55 20.74 -24.62 -0.26
CA GLN A 55 21.85 -25.56 -0.08
C GLN A 55 23.17 -24.89 -0.46
N GLU A 56 24.27 -25.30 0.20
CA GLU A 56 25.63 -24.80 -0.05
C GLU A 56 25.82 -23.30 0.26
N GLY A 57 24.98 -22.69 1.10
CA GLY A 57 25.09 -21.28 1.47
C GLY A 57 24.71 -20.31 0.35
N LYS A 58 23.91 -20.75 -0.64
CA LYS A 58 23.39 -19.90 -1.70
C LYS A 58 22.09 -19.24 -1.26
N PHE A 59 21.92 -17.99 -1.66
CA PHE A 59 20.74 -17.22 -1.37
C PHE A 59 19.78 -17.20 -2.56
N VAL A 60 18.49 -17.47 -2.29
CA VAL A 60 17.44 -17.55 -3.30
C VAL A 60 16.35 -16.53 -2.97
N PRO A 61 15.94 -15.67 -3.91
CA PRO A 61 14.86 -14.70 -3.70
C PRO A 61 13.54 -15.39 -3.32
N ARG A 62 12.85 -14.83 -2.34
CA ARG A 62 11.48 -15.21 -2.02
C ARG A 62 10.53 -14.46 -2.97
N ALA A 63 10.59 -14.83 -4.23
CA ALA A 63 9.86 -14.21 -5.32
C ALA A 63 8.98 -15.21 -6.06
N ILE A 64 7.78 -14.80 -6.39
CA ILE A 64 6.80 -15.58 -7.16
C ILE A 64 6.51 -14.80 -8.44
N LEU A 65 6.75 -15.44 -9.58
CA LEU A 65 6.63 -14.83 -10.90
C LEU A 65 5.39 -15.38 -11.59
N VAL A 66 4.43 -14.50 -11.86
CA VAL A 66 3.14 -14.89 -12.43
C VAL A 66 2.87 -14.09 -13.70
N ASP A 67 2.52 -14.75 -14.78
CA ASP A 67 2.01 -14.11 -15.99
C ASP A 67 1.13 -15.11 -16.77
N LEU A 68 0.21 -14.61 -17.58
CA LEU A 68 -0.62 -15.40 -18.48
C LEU A 68 0.03 -15.59 -19.86
N GLU A 69 1.20 -15.01 -20.08
CA GLU A 69 1.98 -15.11 -21.31
C GLU A 69 3.41 -15.63 -21.03
N PRO A 70 3.91 -16.62 -21.82
CA PRO A 70 5.23 -17.21 -21.59
C PRO A 70 6.40 -16.28 -21.95
N GLY A 71 6.20 -15.31 -22.85
CA GLY A 71 7.26 -14.43 -23.36
C GLY A 71 7.96 -13.60 -22.31
N THR A 72 7.24 -13.14 -21.30
CA THR A 72 7.81 -12.39 -20.18
C THR A 72 8.71 -13.27 -19.33
N MET A 73 8.30 -14.50 -19.06
CA MET A 73 9.09 -15.46 -18.27
C MET A 73 10.40 -15.83 -18.96
N ASP A 74 10.38 -16.00 -20.27
CA ASP A 74 11.58 -16.27 -21.06
C ASP A 74 12.56 -15.09 -21.03
N THR A 75 12.04 -13.86 -21.03
CA THR A 75 12.84 -12.65 -20.88
C THR A 75 13.52 -12.59 -19.52
N VAL A 76 12.78 -12.87 -18.44
CA VAL A 76 13.33 -12.91 -17.07
C VAL A 76 14.39 -13.99 -16.92
N LYS A 77 14.11 -15.22 -17.41
CA LYS A 77 15.06 -16.35 -17.36
C LYS A 77 16.37 -16.07 -18.14
N SER A 78 16.27 -15.27 -19.20
CA SER A 78 17.43 -14.87 -20.02
C SER A 78 18.20 -13.68 -19.44
N SER A 79 17.68 -13.00 -18.42
CA SER A 79 18.32 -11.86 -17.77
C SER A 79 19.55 -12.30 -16.97
N LYS A 80 20.39 -11.31 -16.56
CA LYS A 80 21.59 -11.54 -15.76
C LYS A 80 21.29 -12.30 -14.46
N TYR A 81 20.22 -11.95 -13.78
CA TYR A 81 19.79 -12.55 -12.50
C TYR A 81 18.72 -13.64 -12.65
N GLY A 82 18.39 -14.05 -13.89
CA GLY A 82 17.34 -15.05 -14.13
C GLY A 82 17.59 -16.42 -13.50
N LYS A 83 18.86 -16.77 -13.28
CA LYS A 83 19.27 -18.02 -12.62
C LYS A 83 19.11 -17.98 -11.09
N LEU A 84 18.92 -16.80 -10.52
CA LEU A 84 18.78 -16.61 -9.09
C LEU A 84 17.40 -17.11 -8.59
N PHE A 85 16.38 -17.01 -9.44
CA PHE A 85 15.01 -17.41 -9.08
C PHE A 85 14.83 -18.92 -9.09
N LYS A 86 14.07 -19.40 -8.12
CA LYS A 86 13.68 -20.80 -8.02
C LYS A 86 12.79 -21.21 -9.20
N PRO A 87 13.12 -22.26 -9.94
CA PRO A 87 12.31 -22.68 -11.10
C PRO A 87 10.86 -22.99 -10.77
N ASP A 88 10.59 -23.50 -9.57
CA ASP A 88 9.23 -23.86 -9.11
C ASP A 88 8.35 -22.65 -8.81
N ASN A 89 8.92 -21.43 -8.75
CA ASN A 89 8.20 -20.20 -8.45
C ASN A 89 7.73 -19.45 -9.72
N TYR A 90 7.90 -20.07 -10.89
CA TYR A 90 7.38 -19.54 -12.15
C TYR A 90 6.03 -20.16 -12.47
N THR A 91 4.96 -19.37 -12.45
CA THR A 91 3.62 -19.77 -12.82
C THR A 91 3.17 -18.98 -14.04
N PHE A 92 2.90 -19.63 -15.15
CA PHE A 92 2.54 -18.93 -16.39
C PHE A 92 1.57 -19.69 -17.27
N GLY A 93 0.63 -18.95 -17.90
CA GLY A 93 -0.30 -19.44 -18.89
C GLY A 93 0.28 -19.38 -20.32
N GLN A 94 -0.56 -19.70 -21.31
CA GLN A 94 -0.17 -19.76 -22.73
C GLN A 94 -0.90 -18.74 -23.61
N SER A 95 -2.10 -18.30 -23.20
CA SER A 95 -3.03 -17.56 -24.06
C SER A 95 -2.98 -16.05 -23.92
N GLY A 96 -2.46 -15.54 -22.78
CA GLY A 96 -2.49 -14.11 -22.48
C GLY A 96 -3.91 -13.54 -22.30
N THR A 97 -4.03 -12.28 -21.89
CA THR A 97 -5.32 -11.62 -21.60
C THR A 97 -5.78 -10.64 -22.68
N GLY A 98 -4.93 -10.33 -23.67
CA GLY A 98 -5.25 -9.28 -24.64
C GLY A 98 -5.54 -7.92 -24.02
N ASN A 99 -4.98 -7.63 -22.85
CA ASN A 99 -5.19 -6.42 -22.03
C ASN A 99 -6.63 -6.23 -21.54
N VAL A 100 -7.44 -7.30 -21.43
CA VAL A 100 -8.81 -7.24 -20.90
C VAL A 100 -8.81 -7.74 -19.46
N PHE A 101 -9.27 -6.89 -18.52
CA PHE A 101 -9.39 -7.22 -17.08
C PHE A 101 -10.22 -8.50 -16.88
N ALA A 102 -11.38 -8.60 -17.53
CA ALA A 102 -12.28 -9.73 -17.37
C ALA A 102 -11.63 -11.07 -17.72
N LYS A 103 -10.74 -11.13 -18.71
CA LYS A 103 -9.96 -12.35 -19.01
C LYS A 103 -9.01 -12.73 -17.88
N GLY A 104 -8.37 -11.75 -17.30
CA GLY A 104 -7.48 -11.95 -16.15
C GLY A 104 -8.20 -12.33 -14.86
N TYR A 105 -9.45 -11.92 -14.70
CA TYR A 105 -10.22 -12.14 -13.48
C TYR A 105 -11.12 -13.38 -13.54
N TYR A 106 -11.88 -13.60 -14.64
CA TYR A 106 -12.94 -14.61 -14.71
C TYR A 106 -12.57 -15.86 -15.51
N THR A 107 -11.71 -15.77 -16.51
CA THR A 107 -11.38 -16.89 -17.41
C THR A 107 -9.94 -17.34 -17.27
N GLU A 108 -9.02 -16.82 -18.04
CA GLU A 108 -7.62 -17.28 -18.09
C GLU A 108 -6.89 -17.15 -16.73
N GLY A 109 -7.14 -16.08 -15.99
CA GLY A 109 -6.51 -15.89 -14.68
C GLY A 109 -7.10 -16.83 -13.63
N ALA A 110 -8.40 -17.08 -13.66
CA ALA A 110 -9.06 -17.99 -12.72
C ALA A 110 -8.54 -19.44 -12.83
N GLU A 111 -8.12 -19.88 -14.03
CA GLU A 111 -7.51 -21.20 -14.21
C GLU A 111 -6.12 -21.32 -13.57
N LEU A 112 -5.37 -20.21 -13.50
CA LEU A 112 -3.98 -20.20 -13.02
C LEU A 112 -3.87 -19.75 -11.54
N VAL A 113 -4.92 -19.19 -10.97
CA VAL A 113 -4.88 -18.60 -9.62
C VAL A 113 -4.59 -19.65 -8.55
N ASP A 114 -5.18 -20.83 -8.62
CA ASP A 114 -5.02 -21.89 -7.63
C ASP A 114 -3.57 -22.43 -7.64
N GLU A 115 -2.95 -22.59 -8.80
CA GLU A 115 -1.54 -22.96 -8.92
C GLU A 115 -0.64 -21.88 -8.33
N SER A 116 -0.95 -20.61 -8.59
CA SER A 116 -0.21 -19.47 -8.04
C SER A 116 -0.33 -19.41 -6.51
N LEU A 117 -1.51 -19.65 -5.96
CA LEU A 117 -1.74 -19.70 -4.50
C LEU A 117 -0.96 -20.83 -3.84
N GLU A 118 -0.87 -22.00 -4.46
CA GLU A 118 -0.04 -23.11 -3.94
C GLU A 118 1.44 -22.74 -3.85
N VAL A 119 1.97 -22.01 -4.83
CA VAL A 119 3.35 -21.52 -4.80
C VAL A 119 3.53 -20.46 -3.70
N ILE A 120 2.57 -19.54 -3.56
CA ILE A 120 2.57 -18.53 -2.50
C ILE A 120 2.55 -19.18 -1.12
N ARG A 121 1.69 -20.18 -0.93
CA ARG A 121 1.56 -20.93 0.33
C ARG A 121 2.87 -21.62 0.70
N LYS A 122 3.53 -22.28 -0.24
CA LYS A 122 4.84 -22.93 -0.01
C LYS A 122 5.92 -21.95 0.43
N GLU A 123 5.97 -20.76 -0.18
CA GLU A 123 6.94 -19.72 0.21
C GLU A 123 6.55 -19.09 1.56
N ALA A 124 5.26 -18.93 1.86
CA ALA A 124 4.77 -18.39 3.13
C ALA A 124 5.03 -19.38 4.29
N GLU A 125 4.79 -20.67 4.09
CA GLU A 125 5.08 -21.73 5.07
C GLU A 125 6.59 -21.87 5.35
N GLY A 126 7.44 -21.52 4.37
CA GLY A 126 8.89 -21.50 4.55
C GLY A 126 9.41 -20.33 5.40
N CYS A 127 8.54 -19.39 5.79
CA CYS A 127 8.88 -18.23 6.60
C CYS A 127 8.72 -18.53 8.10
N ASP A 128 9.71 -18.11 8.92
CA ASP A 128 9.61 -18.20 10.38
C ASP A 128 8.64 -17.16 10.95
N CYS A 129 8.62 -15.95 10.36
CA CYS A 129 7.78 -14.83 10.79
C CYS A 129 7.39 -13.97 9.58
N LEU A 130 6.41 -14.43 8.83
CA LEU A 130 5.88 -13.69 7.68
C LEU A 130 5.27 -12.36 8.12
N GLN A 131 5.79 -11.24 7.59
CA GLN A 131 5.25 -9.91 7.85
C GLN A 131 4.11 -9.58 6.90
N GLY A 132 4.26 -9.91 5.63
CA GLY A 132 3.27 -9.62 4.62
C GLY A 132 3.74 -9.92 3.20
N PHE A 133 2.92 -9.48 2.27
CA PHE A 133 3.10 -9.67 0.84
C PHE A 133 3.36 -8.33 0.16
N GLN A 134 4.28 -8.34 -0.79
CA GLN A 134 4.59 -7.19 -1.64
C GLN A 134 4.24 -7.53 -3.08
N VAL A 135 3.23 -6.86 -3.62
CA VAL A 135 2.72 -7.11 -4.97
C VAL A 135 3.17 -6.00 -5.91
N VAL A 136 3.66 -6.37 -7.09
CA VAL A 136 4.04 -5.42 -8.15
C VAL A 136 3.27 -5.73 -9.41
N HIS A 137 2.46 -4.78 -9.86
CA HIS A 137 1.59 -4.96 -11.03
C HIS A 137 1.25 -3.64 -11.72
N SER A 138 0.72 -3.71 -12.92
CA SER A 138 0.11 -2.57 -13.62
C SER A 138 -1.41 -2.66 -13.59
N LEU A 139 -2.08 -1.51 -13.51
CA LEU A 139 -3.54 -1.43 -13.48
C LEU A 139 -4.16 -1.27 -14.88
N GLY A 140 -3.35 -0.98 -15.89
CA GLY A 140 -3.85 -0.76 -17.27
C GLY A 140 -3.90 -2.02 -18.11
N GLY A 141 -3.12 -3.06 -17.79
CA GLY A 141 -3.10 -4.35 -18.52
C GLY A 141 -4.24 -5.29 -18.10
N GLY A 142 -4.28 -6.48 -18.67
CA GLY A 142 -5.28 -7.51 -18.31
C GLY A 142 -4.79 -8.45 -17.20
N THR A 143 -3.54 -8.93 -17.28
CA THR A 143 -2.96 -9.84 -16.27
C THR A 143 -2.70 -9.10 -14.94
N GLY A 144 -1.95 -8.00 -14.97
CA GLY A 144 -1.61 -7.25 -13.76
C GLY A 144 -2.84 -6.67 -13.05
N SER A 145 -3.86 -6.25 -13.80
CA SER A 145 -5.12 -5.75 -13.25
C SER A 145 -6.07 -6.88 -12.85
N GLY A 146 -6.51 -7.73 -13.79
CA GLY A 146 -7.53 -8.74 -13.54
C GLY A 146 -7.02 -9.89 -12.67
N MET A 147 -6.01 -10.62 -13.11
CA MET A 147 -5.43 -11.70 -12.32
C MET A 147 -4.73 -11.17 -11.06
N GLY A 148 -4.12 -9.97 -11.16
CA GLY A 148 -3.45 -9.36 -10.02
C GLY A 148 -4.40 -9.08 -8.86
N THR A 149 -5.53 -8.44 -9.12
CA THR A 149 -6.54 -8.16 -8.09
C THR A 149 -7.22 -9.42 -7.59
N LEU A 150 -7.51 -10.40 -8.46
CA LEU A 150 -8.03 -11.70 -8.06
C LEU A 150 -7.07 -12.40 -7.07
N LEU A 151 -5.77 -12.42 -7.38
CA LEU A 151 -4.77 -13.04 -6.53
C LEU A 151 -4.64 -12.29 -5.18
N ILE A 152 -4.64 -10.96 -5.18
CA ILE A 152 -4.64 -10.14 -3.97
C ILE A 152 -5.83 -10.48 -3.08
N THR A 153 -7.04 -10.56 -3.64
CA THR A 153 -8.26 -10.92 -2.91
C THR A 153 -8.12 -12.31 -2.28
N ARG A 154 -7.69 -13.31 -3.05
CA ARG A 154 -7.50 -14.68 -2.55
C ARG A 154 -6.43 -14.78 -1.46
N VAL A 155 -5.30 -14.09 -1.63
CA VAL A 155 -4.24 -14.05 -0.61
C VAL A 155 -4.73 -13.36 0.65
N LYS A 156 -5.51 -12.27 0.56
CA LYS A 156 -6.09 -11.58 1.73
C LYS A 156 -7.12 -12.44 2.45
N GLU A 157 -7.93 -13.22 1.73
CA GLU A 157 -8.85 -14.22 2.31
C GLU A 157 -8.10 -15.30 3.11
N GLU A 158 -6.97 -15.78 2.59
CA GLU A 158 -6.15 -16.82 3.24
C GLU A 158 -5.29 -16.28 4.40
N TYR A 159 -4.81 -15.03 4.27
CA TYR A 159 -3.93 -14.37 5.25
C TYR A 159 -4.48 -12.99 5.66
N PRO A 160 -5.62 -12.90 6.36
CA PRO A 160 -6.29 -11.62 6.65
C PRO A 160 -5.50 -10.71 7.59
N ASP A 161 -4.65 -11.27 8.45
CA ASP A 161 -3.85 -10.57 9.45
C ASP A 161 -2.45 -10.17 8.95
N ARG A 162 -2.09 -10.50 7.70
CA ARG A 162 -0.82 -10.14 7.08
C ARG A 162 -0.95 -8.86 6.26
N MET A 163 0.14 -8.09 6.24
CA MET A 163 0.18 -6.85 5.48
C MET A 163 0.18 -7.13 3.97
N MET A 164 -0.69 -6.43 3.24
CA MET A 164 -0.76 -6.46 1.79
C MET A 164 -0.34 -5.10 1.24
N SER A 165 0.90 -5.02 0.75
CA SER A 165 1.48 -3.81 0.17
C SER A 165 1.56 -3.95 -1.35
N SER A 166 1.04 -2.99 -2.10
CA SER A 166 1.02 -3.01 -3.56
C SER A 166 1.80 -1.84 -4.17
N PHE A 167 2.63 -2.13 -5.15
CA PHE A 167 3.23 -1.14 -6.05
C PHE A 167 2.47 -1.16 -7.37
N SER A 168 1.55 -0.23 -7.52
CA SER A 168 0.60 -0.20 -8.62
C SER A 168 0.99 0.86 -9.64
N ILE A 169 1.32 0.41 -10.86
CA ILE A 169 1.61 1.30 -11.97
C ILE A 169 0.30 1.72 -12.61
N VAL A 170 -0.04 2.99 -12.44
CA VAL A 170 -1.29 3.59 -12.88
C VAL A 170 -1.18 4.03 -14.34
N PRO A 171 -2.20 3.79 -15.17
CA PRO A 171 -2.19 4.20 -16.57
C PRO A 171 -2.20 5.72 -16.72
N SER A 172 -1.51 6.20 -17.75
CA SER A 172 -1.43 7.60 -18.09
C SER A 172 -1.86 7.83 -19.54
N PRO A 173 -2.65 8.88 -19.85
CA PRO A 173 -3.12 9.15 -21.20
C PRO A 173 -2.00 9.52 -22.18
N LYS A 174 -0.84 9.95 -21.69
CA LYS A 174 0.30 10.37 -22.54
C LYS A 174 1.27 9.23 -22.85
N VAL A 175 1.27 8.18 -22.02
CA VAL A 175 2.17 7.04 -22.14
C VAL A 175 1.32 5.77 -22.04
N SER A 176 0.52 5.52 -23.07
CA SER A 176 -0.41 4.40 -23.12
C SER A 176 -0.48 3.83 -24.53
N ASP A 177 -0.48 2.51 -24.61
CA ASP A 177 -0.67 1.76 -25.84
C ASP A 177 -2.06 1.11 -25.94
N THR A 178 -2.88 1.21 -24.86
CA THR A 178 -4.17 0.50 -24.77
C THR A 178 -5.32 1.46 -24.47
N VAL A 179 -6.36 1.41 -25.31
CA VAL A 179 -7.52 2.31 -25.18
C VAL A 179 -8.40 1.99 -23.97
N ILE A 180 -8.43 0.74 -23.53
CA ILE A 180 -9.32 0.24 -22.47
C ILE A 180 -8.69 0.32 -21.08
N GLU A 181 -7.55 0.97 -20.92
CA GLU A 181 -6.89 1.18 -19.61
C GLU A 181 -7.78 1.81 -18.55
N PRO A 182 -8.64 2.81 -18.85
CA PRO A 182 -9.54 3.37 -17.84
C PRO A 182 -10.50 2.34 -17.23
N TYR A 183 -11.01 1.40 -18.02
CA TYR A 183 -11.84 0.31 -17.52
C TYR A 183 -11.05 -0.60 -16.58
N ASN A 184 -9.90 -1.09 -17.03
CA ASN A 184 -9.05 -1.97 -16.25
C ASN A 184 -8.62 -1.32 -14.93
N ALA A 185 -8.25 -0.03 -14.97
CA ALA A 185 -7.81 0.70 -13.78
C ALA A 185 -8.95 0.90 -12.78
N THR A 186 -10.14 1.33 -13.22
CA THR A 186 -11.28 1.56 -12.33
C THR A 186 -11.71 0.27 -11.64
N LEU A 187 -11.82 -0.84 -12.40
CA LEU A 187 -12.13 -2.16 -11.85
C LEU A 187 -11.05 -2.63 -10.85
N SER A 188 -9.79 -2.35 -11.14
CA SER A 188 -8.69 -2.71 -10.23
C SER A 188 -8.72 -1.90 -8.94
N PHE A 189 -8.98 -0.59 -9.01
CA PHE A 189 -9.07 0.25 -7.82
C PHE A 189 -10.18 -0.20 -6.87
N HIS A 190 -11.32 -0.65 -7.39
CA HIS A 190 -12.39 -1.22 -6.58
C HIS A 190 -11.87 -2.33 -5.65
N HIS A 191 -11.12 -3.30 -6.19
CA HIS A 191 -10.53 -4.39 -5.40
C HIS A 191 -9.37 -3.93 -4.50
N LEU A 192 -8.54 -2.96 -4.94
CA LEU A 192 -7.42 -2.47 -4.15
C LEU A 192 -7.88 -1.68 -2.92
N ILE A 193 -8.99 -0.93 -3.01
CA ILE A 193 -9.58 -0.21 -1.89
C ILE A 193 -9.98 -1.17 -0.76
N GLU A 194 -10.46 -2.36 -1.11
CA GLU A 194 -10.98 -3.32 -0.13
C GLU A 194 -9.91 -4.28 0.41
N ASN A 195 -8.97 -4.70 -0.42
CA ASN A 195 -8.08 -5.83 -0.09
C ASN A 195 -6.63 -5.44 0.21
N CYS A 196 -6.19 -4.23 -0.14
CA CYS A 196 -4.84 -3.77 0.16
C CYS A 196 -4.79 -2.96 1.44
N ASP A 197 -3.69 -3.08 2.18
CA ASP A 197 -3.40 -2.24 3.35
C ASP A 197 -2.61 -0.99 2.95
N GLU A 198 -1.77 -1.09 1.92
CA GLU A 198 -0.94 0.01 1.40
C GLU A 198 -0.86 -0.07 -0.12
N VAL A 199 -1.15 1.03 -0.81
CA VAL A 199 -1.02 1.11 -2.28
C VAL A 199 -0.11 2.27 -2.66
N MET A 200 1.06 1.96 -3.19
CA MET A 200 2.01 2.91 -3.72
C MET A 200 1.65 3.22 -5.19
N CYS A 201 1.12 4.41 -5.43
CA CYS A 201 0.69 4.84 -6.76
C CYS A 201 1.87 5.40 -7.57
N ILE A 202 2.14 4.80 -8.72
CA ILE A 202 3.23 5.19 -9.63
C ILE A 202 2.65 5.48 -11.00
N ASP A 203 2.97 6.65 -11.56
CA ASP A 203 2.51 7.07 -12.89
C ASP A 203 3.71 7.17 -13.86
N ASN A 204 3.62 6.46 -14.97
CA ASN A 204 4.66 6.47 -16.00
C ASN A 204 4.90 7.86 -16.59
N GLU A 205 3.88 8.75 -16.65
CA GLU A 205 4.05 10.12 -17.09
C GLU A 205 4.97 10.91 -16.14
N ALA A 206 4.74 10.78 -14.84
CA ALA A 206 5.58 11.44 -13.84
C ALA A 206 7.02 10.93 -13.91
N LEU A 207 7.23 9.62 -14.07
CA LEU A 207 8.54 9.03 -14.25
C LEU A 207 9.25 9.53 -15.52
N MET A 208 8.54 9.59 -16.65
CA MET A 208 9.07 10.18 -17.90
C MET A 208 9.49 11.65 -17.72
N ASN A 209 8.66 12.43 -17.01
CA ASN A 209 8.98 13.83 -16.70
C ASN A 209 10.24 13.93 -15.80
N ILE A 210 10.40 13.07 -14.81
CA ILE A 210 11.60 12.99 -13.97
C ILE A 210 12.83 12.66 -14.82
N CYS A 211 12.74 11.64 -15.67
CA CYS A 211 13.86 11.23 -16.55
C CYS A 211 14.26 12.36 -17.49
N HIS A 212 13.31 13.06 -18.08
CA HIS A 212 13.58 14.13 -19.04
C HIS A 212 14.07 15.43 -18.36
N ASN A 213 13.34 15.89 -17.33
CA ASN A 213 13.57 17.21 -16.73
C ASN A 213 14.65 17.19 -15.65
N THR A 214 14.69 16.16 -14.80
CA THR A 214 15.60 16.06 -13.65
C THR A 214 16.88 15.33 -14.03
N LEU A 215 16.76 14.11 -14.60
CA LEU A 215 17.90 13.30 -14.98
C LEU A 215 18.53 13.71 -16.32
N LYS A 216 17.82 14.55 -17.11
CA LYS A 216 18.29 15.05 -18.42
C LYS A 216 18.60 13.96 -19.44
N LEU A 217 17.89 12.84 -19.39
CA LEU A 217 18.01 11.77 -20.37
C LEU A 217 17.36 12.23 -21.69
N LYS A 218 18.05 12.04 -22.83
CA LYS A 218 17.55 12.46 -24.15
C LYS A 218 16.38 11.61 -24.63
N ASN A 219 16.48 10.30 -24.43
CA ASN A 219 15.49 9.32 -24.83
C ASN A 219 15.31 8.32 -23.67
N PRO A 220 14.46 8.61 -22.68
CA PRO A 220 14.20 7.68 -21.60
C PRO A 220 13.43 6.45 -22.11
N ASN A 221 13.84 5.28 -21.64
CA ASN A 221 13.24 3.99 -21.97
C ASN A 221 12.61 3.36 -20.74
N TYR A 222 11.74 2.34 -20.91
CA TYR A 222 11.13 1.61 -19.80
C TYR A 222 12.14 1.08 -18.76
N PRO A 223 13.31 0.54 -19.13
CA PRO A 223 14.34 0.17 -18.16
C PRO A 223 14.79 1.32 -17.26
N ASP A 224 14.87 2.55 -17.77
CA ASP A 224 15.23 3.72 -16.96
C ASP A 224 14.12 4.08 -15.94
N LEU A 225 12.84 3.95 -16.34
CA LEU A 225 11.68 4.12 -15.45
C LEU A 225 11.66 3.05 -14.38
N ASN A 226 11.83 1.79 -14.78
CA ASN A 226 11.84 0.65 -13.88
C ASN A 226 12.96 0.73 -12.84
N HIS A 227 14.10 1.30 -13.21
CA HIS A 227 15.21 1.56 -12.29
C HIS A 227 14.82 2.57 -11.20
N LEU A 228 14.12 3.66 -11.56
CA LEU A 228 13.63 4.62 -10.56
C LEU A 228 12.65 3.98 -9.57
N ILE A 229 11.72 3.17 -10.07
CA ILE A 229 10.78 2.43 -9.22
C ILE A 229 11.56 1.50 -8.27
N SER A 230 12.55 0.80 -8.77
CA SER A 230 13.37 -0.14 -7.98
C SER A 230 14.12 0.56 -6.85
N LEU A 231 14.64 1.77 -7.07
CA LEU A 231 15.30 2.57 -6.03
C LEU A 231 14.34 2.93 -4.89
N VAL A 232 13.10 3.30 -5.24
CA VAL A 232 12.08 3.60 -4.24
C VAL A 232 11.67 2.36 -3.46
N MET A 233 11.40 1.26 -4.15
CA MET A 233 11.06 -0.03 -3.51
C MET A 233 12.16 -0.48 -2.54
N SER A 234 13.42 -0.35 -2.95
CA SER A 234 14.56 -0.61 -2.07
C SER A 234 14.59 0.35 -0.87
N GLY A 235 14.29 1.63 -1.09
CA GLY A 235 14.29 2.66 -0.05
C GLY A 235 13.21 2.46 1.01
N ILE A 236 12.00 2.06 0.62
CA ILE A 236 10.88 1.80 1.54
C ILE A 236 11.21 0.66 2.50
N THR A 237 11.86 -0.37 2.01
CA THR A 237 12.18 -1.58 2.78
C THR A 237 13.56 -1.56 3.43
N CYS A 238 14.34 -0.49 3.28
CA CYS A 238 15.70 -0.43 3.81
C CYS A 238 15.76 -0.57 5.34
N SER A 239 14.78 -0.04 6.08
CA SER A 239 14.70 -0.15 7.53
C SER A 239 14.47 -1.59 8.03
N LEU A 240 13.89 -2.44 7.20
CA LEU A 240 13.71 -3.87 7.47
C LEU A 240 15.00 -4.65 7.23
N ARG A 241 15.73 -4.31 6.16
CA ARG A 241 16.88 -5.05 5.65
C ARG A 241 18.20 -4.69 6.31
N PHE A 242 18.31 -3.49 6.83
CA PHE A 242 19.55 -2.96 7.41
C PHE A 242 19.31 -2.38 8.80
N PRO A 243 20.34 -2.36 9.67
CA PRO A 243 20.25 -1.69 10.95
C PRO A 243 20.17 -0.17 10.79
N GLY A 244 19.50 0.48 11.72
CA GLY A 244 19.36 1.94 11.75
C GLY A 244 19.00 2.45 13.12
N GLN A 245 19.13 3.78 13.31
CA GLN A 245 18.85 4.45 14.58
C GLN A 245 17.35 4.50 14.86
N LEU A 246 16.54 4.72 13.81
CA LEU A 246 15.08 4.76 13.88
C LEU A 246 14.52 3.76 12.88
N ASN A 247 14.17 2.59 13.35
CA ASN A 247 13.63 1.52 12.51
C ASN A 247 12.12 1.62 12.38
N SER A 248 11.66 1.42 11.15
CA SER A 248 10.26 1.22 10.82
C SER A 248 10.06 -0.17 10.23
N ASP A 249 8.88 -0.73 10.37
CA ASP A 249 8.44 -1.92 9.63
C ASP A 249 7.15 -1.59 8.86
N LEU A 250 6.72 -2.45 7.94
CA LEU A 250 5.56 -2.19 7.10
C LEU A 250 4.32 -1.89 7.94
N ARG A 251 4.06 -2.66 9.00
CA ARG A 251 2.91 -2.42 9.88
C ARG A 251 3.01 -1.08 10.61
N LYS A 252 4.20 -0.68 11.06
CA LYS A 252 4.39 0.63 11.68
C LYS A 252 4.23 1.76 10.69
N LEU A 253 4.65 1.57 9.43
CA LEU A 253 4.41 2.55 8.37
C LEU A 253 2.92 2.71 8.15
N ALA A 254 2.17 1.63 7.97
CA ALA A 254 0.72 1.65 7.81
C ALA A 254 0.01 2.38 8.97
N VAL A 255 0.27 1.99 10.20
CA VAL A 255 -0.35 2.60 11.40
C VAL A 255 -0.08 4.10 11.51
N ASN A 256 1.10 4.55 11.09
CA ASN A 256 1.46 5.98 11.15
C ASN A 256 0.98 6.79 9.94
N LEU A 257 0.72 6.12 8.80
CA LEU A 257 0.41 6.80 7.54
C LEU A 257 -1.07 6.75 7.16
N ILE A 258 -1.85 5.81 7.70
CA ILE A 258 -3.24 5.57 7.33
C ILE A 258 -4.14 5.98 8.50
N PRO A 259 -4.69 7.20 8.48
CA PRO A 259 -5.65 7.63 9.51
C PRO A 259 -7.03 6.97 9.32
N PHE A 260 -7.42 6.68 8.09
CA PHE A 260 -8.69 6.04 7.73
C PHE A 260 -8.44 4.86 6.80
N THR A 261 -9.13 3.76 6.99
CA THR A 261 -8.88 2.48 6.32
C THR A 261 -8.90 2.55 4.79
N ARG A 262 -9.78 3.34 4.20
CA ARG A 262 -9.89 3.51 2.75
C ARG A 262 -8.83 4.44 2.14
N LEU A 263 -8.25 5.35 2.95
CA LEU A 263 -7.28 6.35 2.52
C LEU A 263 -5.84 5.83 2.63
N HIS A 264 -5.54 4.74 1.96
CA HIS A 264 -4.25 4.05 2.01
C HIS A 264 -3.44 4.14 0.69
N PHE A 265 -3.73 5.14 -0.13
CA PHE A 265 -3.03 5.41 -1.39
C PHE A 265 -1.94 6.45 -1.18
N PHE A 266 -0.69 6.09 -1.50
CA PHE A 266 0.46 6.92 -1.22
C PHE A 266 1.10 7.53 -2.45
N LEU A 267 1.51 8.79 -2.30
CA LEU A 267 2.47 9.43 -3.17
C LEU A 267 3.87 9.03 -2.77
N ILE A 268 4.73 8.79 -3.73
CA ILE A 268 6.10 8.40 -3.52
C ILE A 268 7.05 9.45 -4.11
N GLY A 269 8.15 9.70 -3.41
CA GLY A 269 9.23 10.53 -3.88
C GLY A 269 10.58 9.89 -3.55
N TYR A 270 11.60 10.24 -4.31
CA TYR A 270 12.98 9.80 -4.08
C TYR A 270 13.94 10.96 -4.26
N ALA A 271 14.96 11.01 -3.44
CA ALA A 271 16.07 11.94 -3.56
C ALA A 271 17.37 11.24 -3.11
N PRO A 272 18.52 11.56 -3.72
CA PRO A 272 18.72 12.56 -4.76
C PRO A 272 18.45 12.02 -6.18
N LEU A 273 17.80 12.81 -6.98
CA LEU A 273 17.64 12.56 -8.40
C LEU A 273 18.66 13.47 -9.15
N THR A 274 19.82 12.93 -9.42
CA THR A 274 20.90 13.65 -10.08
C THR A 274 21.31 12.97 -11.37
N SER A 275 21.72 13.76 -12.36
CA SER A 275 22.26 13.21 -13.62
C SER A 275 23.49 12.33 -13.33
N ARG A 276 23.57 11.17 -13.96
CA ARG A 276 24.71 10.23 -13.86
C ARG A 276 26.08 10.89 -14.04
N LEU A 277 26.14 12.00 -14.80
CA LEU A 277 27.38 12.75 -15.02
C LEU A 277 27.79 13.62 -13.83
N SER A 278 26.88 13.97 -12.93
CA SER A 278 27.14 14.85 -11.78
C SER A 278 27.31 14.12 -10.45
N THR A 279 26.97 12.86 -10.38
CA THR A 279 26.96 12.04 -9.16
C THR A 279 28.33 12.01 -8.46
N GLY A 280 29.43 12.03 -9.21
CA GLY A 280 30.79 11.98 -8.64
C GLY A 280 31.31 13.30 -8.03
N TYR A 281 30.63 14.43 -8.26
CA TYR A 281 31.15 15.76 -7.90
C TYR A 281 30.40 16.45 -6.76
N ASN A 282 29.18 16.04 -6.45
CA ASN A 282 28.33 16.70 -5.45
C ASN A 282 28.10 15.79 -4.24
N SER A 283 28.59 16.23 -3.08
CA SER A 283 28.09 15.68 -1.80
C SER A 283 26.89 16.52 -1.40
N LEU A 284 25.69 15.97 -1.53
CA LEU A 284 24.46 16.62 -1.12
C LEU A 284 24.36 16.64 0.41
N SER A 285 23.87 17.77 0.95
CA SER A 285 23.53 17.91 2.36
C SER A 285 22.16 17.31 2.66
N VAL A 286 21.88 17.01 3.93
CA VAL A 286 20.56 16.53 4.38
C VAL A 286 19.46 17.50 3.98
N SER A 287 19.71 18.81 4.13
CA SER A 287 18.76 19.87 3.76
C SER A 287 18.42 19.84 2.26
N GLU A 288 19.40 19.62 1.37
CA GLU A 288 19.17 19.54 -0.08
C GLU A 288 18.39 18.28 -0.45
N VAL A 289 18.70 17.13 0.16
CA VAL A 289 17.96 15.88 -0.05
C VAL A 289 16.51 16.05 0.41
N THR A 290 16.30 16.63 1.58
CA THR A 290 14.98 16.87 2.14
C THR A 290 14.14 17.81 1.25
N GLN A 291 14.72 18.90 0.77
CA GLN A 291 14.03 19.79 -0.16
C GLN A 291 13.66 19.10 -1.49
N GLN A 292 14.53 18.22 -1.99
CA GLN A 292 14.24 17.44 -3.20
C GLN A 292 13.13 16.41 -2.97
N MET A 293 13.06 15.79 -1.78
CA MET A 293 12.02 14.82 -1.44
C MET A 293 10.61 15.43 -1.48
N PHE A 294 10.46 16.67 -1.02
CA PHE A 294 9.17 17.39 -1.00
C PHE A 294 8.92 18.22 -2.28
N ASP A 295 9.81 18.18 -3.28
CA ASP A 295 9.61 18.90 -4.54
C ASP A 295 8.55 18.16 -5.39
N PRO A 296 7.45 18.85 -5.80
CA PRO A 296 6.43 18.27 -6.67
C PRO A 296 6.96 17.64 -7.97
N ARG A 297 8.11 18.10 -8.46
CA ARG A 297 8.74 17.58 -9.67
C ARG A 297 9.41 16.21 -9.49
N ASN A 298 9.64 15.79 -8.24
CA ASN A 298 10.27 14.53 -7.90
C ASN A 298 9.24 13.49 -7.42
N MET A 299 7.95 13.83 -7.41
CA MET A 299 6.88 12.88 -7.11
C MET A 299 6.65 11.93 -8.28
N MET A 300 6.46 10.65 -7.96
CA MET A 300 6.26 9.58 -8.96
C MET A 300 4.80 9.39 -9.39
N ALA A 301 3.90 10.21 -8.89
CA ALA A 301 2.52 10.31 -9.36
C ALA A 301 2.28 11.69 -10.00
N ALA A 302 1.51 11.73 -11.07
CA ALA A 302 1.21 12.95 -11.82
C ALA A 302 0.08 13.75 -11.15
N CYS A 303 0.30 14.19 -9.92
CA CYS A 303 -0.54 15.10 -9.16
C CYS A 303 0.31 16.20 -8.51
N ASN A 304 -0.32 17.32 -8.15
CA ASN A 304 0.40 18.44 -7.53
C ASN A 304 0.14 18.46 -6.00
N PRO A 305 1.11 18.08 -5.17
CA PRO A 305 0.93 18.05 -3.71
C PRO A 305 0.56 19.40 -3.08
N ARG A 306 0.79 20.50 -3.79
CA ARG A 306 0.45 21.86 -3.30
C ARG A 306 -1.03 22.21 -3.47
N GLN A 307 -1.78 21.45 -4.24
CA GLN A 307 -3.24 21.62 -4.42
C GLN A 307 -4.05 20.83 -3.40
N GLY A 308 -3.41 19.89 -2.72
CA GLY A 308 -3.99 19.12 -1.62
C GLY A 308 -3.28 19.41 -0.29
N LYS A 309 -3.72 18.72 0.75
CA LYS A 309 -3.10 18.72 2.07
C LYS A 309 -2.53 17.35 2.39
N TYR A 310 -1.40 17.30 3.09
CA TYR A 310 -0.85 16.08 3.64
C TYR A 310 -1.61 15.70 4.89
N LEU A 311 -2.25 14.53 4.88
CA LEU A 311 -2.77 13.86 6.07
C LEU A 311 -1.60 13.44 6.96
N THR A 312 -0.71 12.66 6.36
CA THR A 312 0.49 12.12 7.00
C THR A 312 1.62 12.00 5.98
N ALA A 313 2.85 11.96 6.46
CA ALA A 313 4.02 11.75 5.63
C ALA A 313 5.08 10.93 6.37
N SER A 314 5.85 10.14 5.65
CA SER A 314 7.03 9.44 6.17
C SER A 314 8.26 9.77 5.32
N ALA A 315 9.33 10.13 5.98
CA ALA A 315 10.63 10.38 5.38
C ALA A 315 11.63 9.31 5.84
N ILE A 316 12.11 8.49 4.91
CA ILE A 316 13.04 7.40 5.18
C ILE A 316 14.41 7.79 4.66
N PHE A 317 15.32 8.10 5.57
CA PHE A 317 16.68 8.49 5.22
C PHE A 317 17.64 7.29 5.25
N ARG A 318 18.59 7.29 4.33
CA ARG A 318 19.65 6.28 4.26
C ARG A 318 21.03 6.95 4.27
N GLY A 319 21.93 6.45 5.11
CA GLY A 319 23.31 6.93 5.20
C GLY A 319 23.68 7.37 6.59
N ARG A 320 24.92 7.79 6.77
CA ARG A 320 25.43 8.28 8.06
C ARG A 320 24.99 9.73 8.29
N ILE A 321 23.88 9.90 8.94
CA ILE A 321 23.19 11.18 9.14
C ILE A 321 22.93 11.38 10.63
N SER A 322 22.97 12.64 11.09
CA SER A 322 22.56 12.98 12.46
C SER A 322 21.05 13.05 12.56
N THR A 323 20.46 12.37 13.56
CA THR A 323 19.03 12.44 13.87
C THR A 323 18.57 13.86 14.10
N LYS A 324 19.36 14.65 14.85
CA LYS A 324 19.07 16.05 15.14
C LYS A 324 18.96 16.91 13.87
N GLU A 325 19.86 16.69 12.89
CA GLU A 325 19.83 17.42 11.62
C GLU A 325 18.55 17.10 10.82
N VAL A 326 18.15 15.82 10.82
CA VAL A 326 16.90 15.39 10.19
C VAL A 326 15.69 16.03 10.87
N ASP A 327 15.61 15.99 12.20
CA ASP A 327 14.50 16.54 12.96
C ASP A 327 14.39 18.05 12.77
N ASP A 328 15.53 18.78 12.82
CA ASP A 328 15.59 20.22 12.57
C ASP A 328 15.07 20.57 11.14
N GLU A 329 15.41 19.78 10.12
CA GLU A 329 14.92 19.98 8.75
C GLU A 329 13.42 19.66 8.62
N MET A 330 12.91 18.61 9.26
CA MET A 330 11.49 18.28 9.24
C MET A 330 10.64 19.37 9.90
N VAL A 331 11.06 19.89 11.05
CA VAL A 331 10.39 21.04 11.70
C VAL A 331 10.38 22.27 10.79
N LYS A 332 11.49 22.55 10.07
CA LYS A 332 11.52 23.66 9.11
C LYS A 332 10.54 23.48 7.96
N ILE A 333 10.39 22.25 7.41
CA ILE A 333 9.43 21.97 6.33
C ILE A 333 8.01 22.16 6.85
N GLN A 334 7.67 21.59 8.00
CA GLN A 334 6.35 21.71 8.60
C GLN A 334 5.98 23.17 8.89
N THR A 335 6.91 23.93 9.46
CA THR A 335 6.68 25.35 9.77
C THR A 335 6.58 26.21 8.51
N LYS A 336 7.38 25.92 7.46
CA LYS A 336 7.39 26.70 6.23
C LYS A 336 6.18 26.43 5.34
N ASN A 337 5.62 25.24 5.41
CA ASN A 337 4.52 24.76 4.57
C ASN A 337 3.33 24.32 5.43
N SER A 338 3.04 25.04 6.53
CA SER A 338 1.92 24.71 7.43
C SER A 338 0.61 24.49 6.70
N ASP A 339 0.31 25.37 5.74
CA ASP A 339 -0.92 25.34 4.96
C ASP A 339 -1.11 24.06 4.11
N ASN A 340 -0.02 23.31 3.86
CA ASN A 340 -0.06 22.06 3.12
C ASN A 340 -0.26 20.82 4.03
N PHE A 341 -0.32 21.00 5.33
CA PHE A 341 -0.57 19.91 6.30
C PHE A 341 -1.92 20.11 6.97
N ILE A 342 -2.58 19.01 7.28
CA ILE A 342 -3.83 19.05 8.02
C ILE A 342 -3.56 19.42 9.49
N GLU A 343 -4.37 20.35 10.03
CA GLU A 343 -4.19 20.93 11.34
C GLU A 343 -4.62 20.01 12.49
N TRP A 344 -5.63 19.18 12.26
CA TRP A 344 -6.19 18.29 13.30
C TRP A 344 -5.36 17.00 13.54
N ILE A 345 -4.34 16.69 12.71
CA ILE A 345 -3.40 15.60 12.98
C ILE A 345 -2.10 16.20 13.54
N PRO A 346 -1.79 16.01 14.84
CA PRO A 346 -0.52 16.45 15.39
C PRO A 346 0.63 15.57 14.89
N ASN A 347 1.80 16.14 14.63
CA ASN A 347 3.00 15.41 14.20
C ASN A 347 2.81 14.59 12.93
N ASN A 348 2.35 15.19 11.86
CA ASN A 348 2.05 14.59 10.57
C ASN A 348 3.24 13.87 9.90
N ILE A 349 4.48 14.23 10.26
CA ILE A 349 5.68 13.68 9.62
C ILE A 349 6.38 12.70 10.56
N LYS A 350 6.67 11.49 10.05
CA LYS A 350 7.46 10.47 10.73
C LYS A 350 8.78 10.24 10.00
N ASN A 351 9.85 10.06 10.77
CA ASN A 351 11.20 9.85 10.24
C ASN A 351 11.66 8.43 10.52
N SER A 352 12.37 7.85 9.57
CA SER A 352 13.15 6.62 9.71
C SER A 352 14.57 6.86 9.23
N ILE A 353 15.56 6.33 9.93
CA ILE A 353 16.96 6.50 9.58
C ILE A 353 17.66 5.13 9.53
N CYS A 354 18.15 4.79 8.35
CA CYS A 354 18.95 3.59 8.09
C CYS A 354 20.42 3.99 7.92
N ASP A 355 21.33 3.31 8.62
CA ASP A 355 22.76 3.68 8.61
C ASP A 355 23.50 3.26 7.34
N VAL A 356 22.90 2.38 6.52
CA VAL A 356 23.52 1.85 5.29
C VAL A 356 23.08 2.70 4.09
N PRO A 357 24.02 3.40 3.44
CA PRO A 357 23.72 4.21 2.25
C PRO A 357 23.39 3.32 1.04
N PRO A 358 22.67 3.83 0.02
CA PRO A 358 22.54 3.13 -1.25
C PRO A 358 23.89 3.10 -2.01
N ILE A 359 24.00 2.22 -3.01
CA ILE A 359 25.23 1.96 -3.73
C ILE A 359 25.81 3.23 -4.38
N ASP A 360 24.99 4.07 -4.97
CA ASP A 360 25.42 5.20 -5.79
C ASP A 360 25.57 6.52 -5.01
N HIS A 361 25.05 6.61 -3.79
CA HIS A 361 24.99 7.85 -3.03
C HIS A 361 25.38 7.65 -1.57
N LYS A 362 25.98 8.69 -0.98
CA LYS A 362 26.32 8.69 0.47
C LYS A 362 25.11 8.90 1.34
N ILE A 363 24.11 9.62 0.85
CA ILE A 363 22.87 9.96 1.52
C ILE A 363 21.75 9.84 0.49
N ALA A 364 20.66 9.22 0.86
CA ALA A 364 19.43 9.21 0.08
C ALA A 364 18.23 9.33 1.00
N GLY A 365 17.11 9.74 0.45
CA GLY A 365 15.83 9.81 1.13
C GLY A 365 14.71 9.27 0.25
N THR A 366 13.84 8.49 0.83
CA THR A 366 12.59 8.02 0.22
C THR A 366 11.43 8.65 0.95
N PHE A 367 10.51 9.21 0.19
CA PHE A 367 9.33 9.88 0.71
C PHE A 367 8.08 9.05 0.44
N LEU A 368 7.25 8.90 1.46
CA LEU A 368 5.91 8.34 1.38
C LEU A 368 4.94 9.37 1.94
N GLY A 369 3.98 9.83 1.17
CA GLY A 369 3.00 10.82 1.61
C GLY A 369 1.57 10.38 1.34
N ASN A 370 0.73 10.46 2.37
CA ASN A 370 -0.71 10.40 2.20
C ASN A 370 -1.21 11.83 1.99
N ASN A 371 -1.51 12.18 0.75
CA ASN A 371 -1.90 13.53 0.37
C ASN A 371 -3.21 13.49 -0.40
N THR A 372 -4.11 14.40 -0.07
CA THR A 372 -5.42 14.49 -0.70
C THR A 372 -5.37 14.81 -2.20
N CYS A 373 -4.24 15.31 -2.72
CA CYS A 373 -4.07 15.54 -4.16
C CYS A 373 -4.13 14.27 -5.01
N ILE A 374 -4.01 13.07 -4.39
CA ILE A 374 -4.14 11.78 -5.09
C ILE A 374 -5.53 11.65 -5.77
N GLN A 375 -6.55 12.36 -5.26
CA GLN A 375 -7.87 12.43 -5.88
C GLN A 375 -7.83 12.90 -7.34
N GLU A 376 -6.83 13.72 -7.74
CA GLU A 376 -6.69 14.16 -9.14
C GLU A 376 -6.44 12.98 -10.08
N LEU A 377 -5.69 11.98 -9.60
CA LEU A 377 -5.41 10.75 -10.33
C LEU A 377 -6.70 9.93 -10.52
N PHE A 378 -7.49 9.77 -9.47
CA PHE A 378 -8.76 9.05 -9.52
C PHE A 378 -9.79 9.80 -10.37
N LYS A 379 -9.93 11.12 -10.22
CA LYS A 379 -10.80 11.96 -11.05
C LYS A 379 -10.46 11.84 -12.53
N ARG A 380 -9.18 11.90 -12.88
CA ARG A 380 -8.72 11.77 -14.28
C ARG A 380 -9.13 10.42 -14.89
N ILE A 381 -8.97 9.33 -14.15
CA ILE A 381 -9.34 7.98 -14.62
C ILE A 381 -10.85 7.83 -14.69
N GLY A 382 -11.58 8.30 -13.67
CA GLY A 382 -13.04 8.26 -13.62
C GLY A 382 -13.72 9.04 -14.73
N ASP A 383 -13.20 10.21 -15.09
CA ASP A 383 -13.70 11.01 -16.20
C ASP A 383 -13.57 10.26 -17.53
N GLN A 384 -12.42 9.61 -17.76
CA GLN A 384 -12.19 8.80 -18.97
C GLN A 384 -13.08 7.56 -19.00
N PHE A 385 -13.23 6.89 -17.87
CA PHE A 385 -14.11 5.75 -17.70
C PHE A 385 -15.57 6.13 -18.01
N SER A 386 -16.11 7.16 -17.38
CA SER A 386 -17.51 7.60 -17.53
C SER A 386 -17.84 7.97 -18.97
N VAL A 387 -16.92 8.65 -19.69
CA VAL A 387 -17.11 9.01 -21.12
C VAL A 387 -17.24 7.77 -22.00
N MET A 388 -16.44 6.74 -21.73
CA MET A 388 -16.47 5.48 -22.49
C MET A 388 -17.68 4.62 -22.10
N PHE A 389 -17.97 4.50 -20.79
CA PHE A 389 -19.04 3.67 -20.25
C PHE A 389 -20.44 4.18 -20.65
N LYS A 390 -20.70 5.49 -20.63
CA LYS A 390 -21.95 6.10 -21.10
C LYS A 390 -22.27 5.75 -22.56
N ARG A 391 -21.25 5.44 -23.35
CA ARG A 391 -21.40 5.03 -24.77
C ARG A 391 -21.32 3.52 -24.98
N ARG A 392 -21.10 2.76 -23.89
CA ARG A 392 -20.89 1.31 -23.90
C ARG A 392 -19.77 0.87 -24.87
N ALA A 393 -18.73 1.72 -25.00
CA ALA A 393 -17.64 1.45 -25.90
C ALA A 393 -16.77 0.30 -25.32
N PHE A 394 -16.41 -0.67 -26.14
CA PHE A 394 -15.58 -1.84 -25.78
C PHE A 394 -16.15 -2.77 -24.70
N LEU A 395 -17.35 -2.52 -24.18
CA LEU A 395 -17.94 -3.27 -23.08
C LEU A 395 -18.16 -4.75 -23.41
N HIS A 396 -18.46 -5.06 -24.67
CA HIS A 396 -18.70 -6.44 -25.13
C HIS A 396 -17.53 -7.41 -24.88
N TRP A 397 -16.28 -6.91 -24.83
CA TRP A 397 -15.12 -7.75 -24.52
C TRP A 397 -15.15 -8.26 -23.06
N TYR A 398 -15.72 -7.49 -22.17
CA TYR A 398 -15.85 -7.84 -20.74
C TYR A 398 -17.07 -8.73 -20.50
N ILE A 399 -18.21 -8.39 -21.09
CA ILE A 399 -19.45 -9.18 -20.97
C ILE A 399 -19.28 -10.58 -21.55
N ASN A 400 -18.56 -10.73 -22.67
CA ASN A 400 -18.31 -12.04 -23.28
C ASN A 400 -17.48 -12.97 -22.38
N GLU A 401 -16.71 -12.43 -21.46
CA GLU A 401 -15.91 -13.19 -20.48
C GLU A 401 -16.67 -13.45 -19.16
N GLY A 402 -17.96 -13.08 -19.09
CA GLY A 402 -18.84 -13.37 -17.95
C GLY A 402 -18.97 -12.25 -16.93
N MET A 403 -18.47 -11.06 -17.23
CA MET A 403 -18.59 -9.89 -16.34
C MET A 403 -19.94 -9.22 -16.50
N ASP A 404 -20.57 -8.80 -15.38
CA ASP A 404 -21.85 -8.09 -15.42
C ASP A 404 -21.63 -6.56 -15.56
N GLU A 405 -22.61 -5.87 -16.17
CA GLU A 405 -22.62 -4.41 -16.30
C GLU A 405 -22.75 -3.72 -14.94
N SER A 406 -23.36 -4.36 -13.95
CA SER A 406 -23.45 -3.85 -12.56
C SER A 406 -22.10 -3.65 -11.89
N GLU A 407 -21.12 -4.50 -12.17
CA GLU A 407 -19.77 -4.40 -11.60
C GLU A 407 -19.04 -3.13 -12.05
N PHE A 408 -19.28 -2.65 -13.29
CA PHE A 408 -18.77 -1.37 -13.75
C PHE A 408 -19.36 -0.19 -13.00
N THR A 409 -20.67 -0.24 -12.74
CA THR A 409 -21.39 0.82 -11.99
C THR A 409 -20.93 0.86 -10.54
N GLU A 410 -20.74 -0.29 -9.93
CA GLU A 410 -20.25 -0.43 -8.56
C GLU A 410 -18.82 0.10 -8.43
N ALA A 411 -17.93 -0.27 -9.35
CA ALA A 411 -16.57 0.22 -9.38
C ALA A 411 -16.49 1.76 -9.59
N GLU A 412 -17.35 2.34 -10.46
CA GLU A 412 -17.46 3.79 -10.67
C GLU A 412 -17.93 4.50 -9.40
N SER A 413 -18.95 3.96 -8.72
CA SER A 413 -19.47 4.50 -7.47
C SER A 413 -18.41 4.47 -6.38
N ASN A 414 -17.77 3.31 -6.14
CA ASN A 414 -16.75 3.16 -5.11
C ASN A 414 -15.55 4.11 -5.30
N MET A 415 -15.12 4.31 -6.55
CA MET A 415 -14.06 5.27 -6.85
C MET A 415 -14.51 6.73 -6.65
N THR A 416 -15.76 7.05 -6.96
CA THR A 416 -16.35 8.39 -6.73
C THR A 416 -16.46 8.66 -5.24
N ASP A 417 -16.90 7.69 -4.46
CA ASP A 417 -16.98 7.78 -2.99
C ASP A 417 -15.61 8.02 -2.37
N LEU A 418 -14.57 7.31 -2.84
CA LEU A 418 -13.20 7.54 -2.40
C LEU A 418 -12.72 8.98 -2.69
N VAL A 419 -13.05 9.52 -3.86
CA VAL A 419 -12.73 10.91 -4.21
C VAL A 419 -13.43 11.90 -3.28
N ASN A 420 -14.70 11.64 -2.95
CA ASN A 420 -15.48 12.48 -2.04
C ASN A 420 -14.92 12.43 -0.62
N GLU A 421 -14.51 11.26 -0.14
CA GLU A 421 -13.84 11.12 1.15
C GLU A 421 -12.54 11.94 1.23
N TYR A 422 -11.68 11.86 0.20
CA TYR A 422 -10.48 12.71 0.16
C TYR A 422 -10.80 14.20 0.14
N GLN A 423 -11.87 14.61 -0.56
CA GLN A 423 -12.30 16.00 -0.62
C GLN A 423 -12.83 16.47 0.73
N GLN A 424 -13.65 15.68 1.41
CA GLN A 424 -14.17 15.97 2.74
C GLN A 424 -13.04 16.21 3.75
N TYR A 425 -12.05 15.32 3.81
CA TYR A 425 -10.92 15.51 4.74
C TYR A 425 -9.97 16.64 4.33
N GLN A 426 -9.94 17.05 3.07
CA GLN A 426 -9.19 18.22 2.65
C GLN A 426 -9.83 19.53 3.14
N GLU A 427 -11.17 19.56 3.19
CA GLU A 427 -11.97 20.73 3.57
C GLU A 427 -12.19 20.79 5.08
N ALA A 428 -12.13 19.68 5.79
CA ALA A 428 -12.31 19.59 7.23
C ALA A 428 -11.37 20.54 8.00
N SER A 429 -11.92 21.40 8.84
CA SER A 429 -11.22 22.30 9.74
C SER A 429 -11.41 21.89 11.19
N ILE A 430 -10.61 22.43 12.09
CA ILE A 430 -10.80 22.23 13.53
C ILE A 430 -12.09 22.91 14.03
N GLU A 431 -12.47 24.02 13.38
CA GLU A 431 -13.68 24.77 13.74
C GLU A 431 -14.97 23.96 13.47
N ASP A 432 -14.97 23.09 12.45
CA ASP A 432 -16.12 22.23 12.13
C ASP A 432 -16.43 21.23 13.28
N VAL A 433 -15.40 20.72 13.97
CA VAL A 433 -15.56 19.76 15.07
C VAL A 433 -16.07 20.44 16.34
N PHE A 434 -15.62 21.66 16.64
CA PHE A 434 -16.09 22.43 17.81
C PHE A 434 -17.43 23.11 17.55
N GLY A 435 -17.75 23.44 16.29
CA GLY A 435 -19.04 23.99 15.92
C GLY A 435 -20.18 22.98 16.08
N GLU A 436 -19.94 21.70 15.74
CA GLU A 436 -20.91 20.62 15.97
C GLU A 436 -21.14 20.35 17.48
N GLU A 437 -20.11 20.45 18.33
CA GLU A 437 -20.24 20.33 19.79
C GLU A 437 -21.03 21.52 20.39
N GLU A 438 -20.82 22.75 19.89
CA GLU A 438 -21.58 23.93 20.34
C GLU A 438 -23.05 23.86 19.89
N GLU A 439 -23.36 23.37 18.67
CA GLU A 439 -24.73 23.17 18.19
C GLU A 439 -25.43 22.03 18.99
N GLU A 440 -24.76 20.92 19.30
CA GLU A 440 -25.32 19.86 20.15
C GLU A 440 -25.53 20.30 21.61
N GLU A 441 -24.64 21.18 22.16
CA GLU A 441 -24.85 21.77 23.49
C GLU A 441 -26.00 22.79 23.49
N GLU A 442 -26.15 23.66 22.46
CA GLU A 442 -27.25 24.57 22.31
C GLU A 442 -28.62 23.85 22.12
N GLU A 443 -28.67 22.78 21.28
CA GLU A 443 -29.87 21.95 21.17
C GLU A 443 -30.17 21.20 22.47
N GLY A 444 -29.16 20.75 23.21
CA GLY A 444 -29.32 20.12 24.52
C GLY A 444 -29.90 21.09 25.59
N GLU A 445 -29.43 22.34 25.63
CA GLU A 445 -29.93 23.37 26.52
C GLU A 445 -31.39 23.82 26.15
N GLU A 446 -31.77 23.90 24.84
CA GLU A 446 -33.15 24.16 24.43
C GLU A 446 -34.13 23.06 24.88
N TYR A 447 -33.71 21.78 24.84
CA TYR A 447 -34.55 20.68 25.34
C TYR A 447 -34.69 20.69 26.86
N GLU A 448 -33.67 21.09 27.64
CA GLU A 448 -33.75 21.23 29.09
C GLU A 448 -34.61 22.46 29.52
N GLU A 449 -34.62 23.58 28.76
CA GLU A 449 -35.47 24.73 29.02
C GLU A 449 -36.94 24.47 28.68
N GLU A 450 -37.26 23.66 27.64
CA GLU A 450 -38.63 23.26 27.33
C GLU A 450 -39.22 22.29 28.39
N GLU A 451 -38.41 21.33 28.93
CA GLU A 451 -38.90 20.46 30.02
C GLU A 451 -39.09 21.22 31.36
N SER A 452 -38.31 22.26 31.64
CA SER A 452 -38.49 23.07 32.87
C SER A 452 -39.65 24.07 32.80
N GLY A 453 -40.22 24.30 31.62
CA GLY A 453 -41.35 25.22 31.41
C GLY A 453 -42.75 24.63 31.63
N GLU A 454 -42.88 23.30 31.74
CA GLU A 454 -44.20 22.64 31.95
C GLU A 454 -44.54 22.28 33.41
N GLU A 455 -43.68 22.58 34.40
CA GLU A 455 -44.01 22.42 35.83
C GLU A 455 -44.56 23.73 36.45
N GLY A 456 -45.78 24.04 36.12
CA GLY A 456 -46.45 25.16 36.74
C GLY A 456 -47.93 25.27 36.45
N GLU A 457 -48.76 24.44 37.09
CA GLU A 457 -50.12 24.71 37.52
C GLU A 457 -50.86 23.38 37.81
N TYR A 458 -50.83 22.94 39.05
CA TYR A 458 -51.89 22.11 39.59
C TYR A 458 -52.29 22.61 40.97
N ASP A 459 -53.55 23.00 41.05
CA ASP A 459 -54.27 23.45 42.23
C ASP A 459 -54.31 22.42 43.37
N GLU A 460 -54.22 22.96 44.60
CA GLU A 460 -54.50 22.27 45.85
C GLU A 460 -55.98 21.84 45.90
N GLU A 461 -56.25 20.53 45.98
CA GLU A 461 -57.43 20.03 46.64
C GLU A 461 -57.09 18.97 47.69
N GLU A 462 -57.53 19.26 48.92
CA GLU A 462 -57.41 18.42 50.11
C GLU A 462 -58.23 17.12 49.98
N GLY A 463 -57.73 16.05 50.61
CA GLY A 463 -58.69 15.00 50.96
C GLY A 463 -58.11 13.59 51.22
N GLU A 464 -57.99 13.31 52.51
CA GLU A 464 -58.25 12.05 53.19
C GLU A 464 -57.23 10.92 53.26
N GLU A 465 -57.00 10.63 54.50
CA GLU A 465 -56.25 9.53 55.12
C GLU A 465 -56.77 8.14 54.67
N GLY A 466 -55.77 7.21 54.49
CA GLY A 466 -56.03 5.78 54.34
C GLY A 466 -54.80 4.98 54.68
N GLU A 467 -54.71 4.54 55.94
CA GLU A 467 -53.82 3.48 56.41
C GLU A 467 -54.07 2.21 55.63
N TYR A 468 -53.03 1.52 55.18
CA TYR A 468 -52.98 0.05 55.14
C TYR A 468 -51.52 -0.49 55.23
N ASP A 469 -51.46 -1.52 56.03
CA ASP A 469 -50.48 -2.34 56.64
C ASP A 469 -49.31 -2.84 55.76
N GLU A 470 -48.22 -3.07 56.45
CA GLU A 470 -47.03 -3.90 56.16
C GLU A 470 -47.43 -5.36 55.96
N GLU A 471 -46.88 -6.01 54.96
CA GLU A 471 -46.52 -7.46 55.08
C GLU A 471 -45.26 -7.73 54.27
N GLU A 472 -44.21 -8.15 54.99
CA GLU A 472 -43.01 -8.84 54.53
C GLU A 472 -43.37 -10.18 53.89
N GLU A 473 -42.68 -10.53 52.81
CA GLU A 473 -42.20 -11.93 52.65
C GLU A 473 -41.02 -11.98 51.68
N GLY A 474 -39.93 -12.46 52.19
CA GLY A 474 -38.73 -12.79 51.44
C GLY A 474 -38.82 -14.17 50.81
N GLU A 475 -38.14 -14.36 49.70
CA GLU A 475 -37.68 -15.67 49.24
C GLU A 475 -36.25 -15.56 48.68
N GLU A 476 -35.38 -16.25 49.42
CA GLU A 476 -34.01 -16.62 49.03
C GLU A 476 -34.12 -17.72 47.97
N GLY A 477 -33.40 -17.57 46.87
CA GLY A 477 -33.20 -18.59 45.85
C GLY A 477 -31.74 -18.97 45.76
N GLU A 478 -31.39 -20.11 46.32
CA GLU A 478 -30.10 -20.80 46.17
C GLU A 478 -29.86 -21.22 44.73
N TYR A 479 -28.64 -21.01 44.23
CA TYR A 479 -28.13 -21.68 43.04
C TYR A 479 -27.10 -22.73 43.45
N ASP A 480 -27.44 -23.99 43.14
CA ASP A 480 -26.57 -25.15 43.24
C ASP A 480 -25.47 -25.12 42.19
N ASP A 481 -24.26 -25.40 42.65
CA ASP A 481 -23.09 -25.82 41.87
C ASP A 481 -23.23 -27.32 41.52
N GLU A 482 -23.25 -27.66 40.24
CA GLU A 482 -22.97 -29.02 39.79
C GLU A 482 -21.60 -29.06 39.08
N GLU A 483 -20.67 -29.72 39.79
CA GLU A 483 -19.41 -30.24 39.25
C GLU A 483 -19.72 -31.46 38.37
N GLU A 484 -19.27 -31.50 37.13
CA GLU A 484 -19.14 -32.72 36.33
C GLU A 484 -17.68 -33.14 36.22
N GLU A 485 -17.46 -34.37 36.74
CA GLU A 485 -16.18 -35.08 36.78
C GLU A 485 -15.78 -35.59 35.39
N GLU A 486 -14.47 -35.49 35.12
CA GLU A 486 -13.76 -36.16 34.02
C GLU A 486 -13.77 -37.69 34.23
N GLU A 487 -14.21 -38.44 33.24
CA GLU A 487 -13.81 -39.82 33.06
C GLU A 487 -12.87 -39.97 31.86
N GLY A 488 -11.64 -40.32 32.16
CA GLY A 488 -10.63 -40.73 31.20
C GLY A 488 -10.84 -42.18 30.75
N GLU A 489 -10.70 -42.45 29.46
CA GLU A 489 -10.47 -43.79 28.93
C GLU A 489 -9.14 -43.84 28.15
N GLU A 490 -8.23 -44.59 28.75
CA GLU A 490 -7.06 -45.19 28.13
C GLU A 490 -7.48 -46.22 27.07
N TYR A 491 -6.87 -46.15 25.88
CA TYR A 491 -6.76 -47.34 25.02
C TYR A 491 -5.30 -47.63 24.69
N GLU A 492 -4.93 -48.80 25.15
CA GLU A 492 -3.64 -49.46 24.94
C GLU A 492 -3.34 -49.74 23.46
N GLU A 493 -2.04 -49.71 23.19
CA GLU A 493 -1.34 -50.33 22.05
C GLU A 493 -1.75 -51.77 21.82
N GLN A 494 -1.88 -52.21 20.59
CA GLN A 494 -1.34 -53.49 20.10
C GLN A 494 -1.38 -53.60 18.56
N ASN A 495 -0.20 -53.89 18.03
CA ASN A 495 0.21 -54.40 16.72
C ASN A 495 0.34 -53.44 15.52
#